data_3238e1be347db535ff51530d2c76e28a
#
_entry.id   3238e1be347db535ff51530d2c76e28a
#
_cell.length_a   1.000
_cell.length_b   1.000
_cell.length_c   1.000
_cell.angle_alpha   90.00
_cell.angle_beta   90.00
_cell.angle_gamma   90.00
#
_symmetry.space_group_name_H-M   'P 1'
#
loop_
_entity.id
_entity.type
_entity.pdbx_description
1 polymer ?
#
loop_
_entity_poly.entity_id
_entity_poly.type
_entity_poly.pdbx_seq_one_letter_code
_entity_poly.pdbx_strand_id
1 'polypeptide(L)'
;MILVIAEKPSVGAAIGKVLGASSRKDGYLEGNNYIVSWCVGHLVGLADASSYDERFAKWRYSDLPIVPEEWLFEIPKDKQKQFKVLCDLMRDKRVTELVCATDAGREGELIFRLVYKKAGCTKPFKRLWISSLEDSAIREGFDHLRDSSEYDRLYEAALARSKADWIVGINGTRLFSTLYHKKLVVGRVQTPTLAMLVEREGKISTFHKEKYFNVHISKDNLTAELENVKTEAVSYTHLTLPTT
;
A
#
# COMPACT_ATOMS: atom_id res chain seq x y z
N MET A 1 25.37 1.89 -18.20
CA MET A 1 24.30 0.92 -17.89
C MET A 1 23.17 1.62 -17.16
N ILE A 2 21.94 1.14 -17.32
CA ILE A 2 20.74 1.64 -16.65
C ILE A 2 20.41 0.69 -15.50
N LEU A 3 20.23 1.23 -14.28
CA LEU A 3 19.79 0.46 -13.10
C LEU A 3 18.28 0.59 -12.95
N VAL A 4 17.57 -0.52 -13.14
CA VAL A 4 16.12 -0.62 -12.93
C VAL A 4 15.85 -1.17 -11.54
N ILE A 5 15.01 -0.50 -10.75
CA ILE A 5 14.65 -0.93 -9.40
C ILE A 5 13.15 -1.20 -9.34
N ALA A 6 12.80 -2.47 -9.22
CA ALA A 6 11.43 -2.96 -9.07
C ALA A 6 11.01 -3.02 -7.60
N GLU A 7 9.72 -3.18 -7.33
CA GLU A 7 9.20 -3.29 -5.95
C GLU A 7 9.44 -4.67 -5.34
N LYS A 8 9.40 -5.73 -6.17
CA LYS A 8 9.47 -7.14 -5.75
C LYS A 8 10.37 -7.95 -6.67
N PRO A 9 10.97 -9.05 -6.17
CA PRO A 9 11.82 -9.92 -7.01
C PRO A 9 11.10 -10.45 -8.27
N SER A 10 9.82 -10.79 -8.17
CA SER A 10 9.03 -11.30 -9.29
C SER A 10 8.85 -10.25 -10.41
N VAL A 11 8.61 -9.00 -10.03
CA VAL A 11 8.51 -7.88 -10.97
C VAL A 11 9.85 -7.60 -11.62
N GLY A 12 10.94 -7.61 -10.83
CA GLY A 12 12.31 -7.48 -11.33
C GLY A 12 12.66 -8.58 -12.33
N ALA A 13 12.25 -9.82 -12.06
CA ALA A 13 12.47 -10.94 -12.99
C ALA A 13 11.69 -10.78 -14.30
N ALA A 14 10.43 -10.35 -14.26
CA ALA A 14 9.62 -10.08 -15.45
C ALA A 14 10.24 -8.98 -16.32
N ILE A 15 10.62 -7.86 -15.70
CA ILE A 15 11.28 -6.74 -16.39
C ILE A 15 12.64 -7.18 -16.95
N GLY A 16 13.45 -7.90 -16.16
CA GLY A 16 14.75 -8.39 -16.59
C GLY A 16 14.68 -9.30 -17.81
N LYS A 17 13.70 -10.20 -17.87
CA LYS A 17 13.41 -11.05 -19.02
C LYS A 17 13.16 -10.21 -20.29
N VAL A 18 12.30 -9.21 -20.21
CA VAL A 18 11.93 -8.34 -21.34
C VAL A 18 13.10 -7.50 -21.84
N LEU A 19 13.94 -7.00 -20.91
CA LEU A 19 15.10 -6.18 -21.22
C LEU A 19 16.35 -7.00 -21.62
N GLY A 20 16.29 -8.33 -21.50
CA GLY A 20 17.44 -9.20 -21.80
C GLY A 20 18.52 -9.22 -20.71
N ALA A 21 18.19 -8.82 -19.49
CA ALA A 21 19.06 -8.94 -18.31
C ALA A 21 18.94 -10.35 -17.73
N SER A 22 19.66 -11.32 -18.30
CA SER A 22 19.52 -12.76 -17.99
C SER A 22 20.55 -13.31 -17.00
N SER A 23 21.68 -12.62 -16.80
CA SER A 23 22.75 -13.06 -15.88
C SER A 23 22.33 -12.83 -14.44
N ARG A 24 22.01 -13.91 -13.71
CA ARG A 24 21.57 -13.85 -12.32
C ARG A 24 22.74 -13.65 -11.37
N LYS A 25 22.62 -12.68 -10.49
CA LYS A 25 23.56 -12.35 -9.42
C LYS A 25 22.82 -12.37 -8.07
N ASP A 26 23.56 -12.19 -6.96
CA ASP A 26 22.94 -12.08 -5.64
C ASP A 26 22.22 -10.72 -5.51
N GLY A 27 20.89 -10.75 -5.53
CA GLY A 27 20.03 -9.57 -5.39
C GLY A 27 19.76 -8.77 -6.69
N TYR A 28 20.24 -9.19 -7.87
CA TYR A 28 19.96 -8.51 -9.13
C TYR A 28 20.17 -9.40 -10.36
N LEU A 29 19.74 -8.91 -11.52
CA LEU A 29 19.99 -9.47 -12.86
C LEU A 29 20.81 -8.48 -13.66
N GLU A 30 21.71 -8.96 -14.54
CA GLU A 30 22.53 -8.12 -15.40
C GLU A 30 22.53 -8.65 -16.84
N GLY A 31 22.49 -7.76 -17.82
CA GLY A 31 22.59 -8.08 -19.24
C GLY A 31 22.04 -6.96 -20.10
N ASN A 32 22.39 -6.96 -21.39
CA ASN A 32 21.92 -6.02 -22.39
C ASN A 32 21.93 -4.54 -21.95
N ASN A 33 23.03 -4.09 -21.33
CA ASN A 33 23.22 -2.74 -20.78
C ASN A 33 22.29 -2.36 -19.62
N TYR A 34 21.53 -3.32 -19.05
CA TYR A 34 20.68 -3.14 -17.89
C TYR A 34 21.18 -3.92 -16.69
N ILE A 35 20.97 -3.35 -15.52
CA ILE A 35 21.00 -4.01 -14.22
C ILE A 35 19.61 -3.91 -13.65
N VAL A 36 18.95 -5.02 -13.34
CA VAL A 36 17.61 -5.04 -12.77
C VAL A 36 17.68 -5.59 -11.36
N SER A 37 17.39 -4.76 -10.39
CA SER A 37 17.31 -5.13 -8.97
C SER A 37 15.91 -4.82 -8.43
N TRP A 38 15.68 -5.09 -7.16
CA TRP A 38 14.37 -4.95 -6.55
C TRP A 38 14.45 -4.58 -5.08
N CYS A 39 13.38 -3.97 -4.60
CA CYS A 39 13.07 -3.90 -3.19
C CYS A 39 12.41 -5.23 -2.74
N VAL A 40 12.22 -5.40 -1.45
CA VAL A 40 11.38 -6.45 -0.84
C VAL A 40 10.26 -5.76 -0.05
N GLY A 41 9.44 -4.98 -0.76
CA GLY A 41 8.54 -4.00 -0.18
C GLY A 41 9.32 -2.81 0.42
N HIS A 42 8.84 -2.24 1.51
CA HIS A 42 9.54 -1.14 2.19
C HIS A 42 10.88 -1.59 2.79
N LEU A 43 12.00 -1.21 2.15
CA LEU A 43 13.36 -1.42 2.66
C LEU A 43 13.76 -0.36 3.69
N VAL A 44 13.20 0.83 3.55
CA VAL A 44 13.44 1.96 4.43
C VAL A 44 12.08 2.40 4.98
N GLY A 45 11.99 2.60 6.28
CA GLY A 45 10.78 3.05 6.96
C GLY A 45 11.08 4.11 8.01
N LEU A 46 10.03 4.72 8.56
CA LEU A 46 10.17 5.62 9.70
C LEU A 46 10.69 4.83 10.91
N ALA A 47 11.61 5.44 11.65
CA ALA A 47 12.21 4.85 12.83
C ALA A 47 11.18 4.61 13.96
N ASP A 48 11.47 3.66 14.85
CA ASP A 48 10.69 3.48 16.07
C ASP A 48 10.84 4.69 17.01
N ALA A 49 9.88 4.89 17.90
CA ALA A 49 9.93 5.99 18.86
C ALA A 49 11.18 5.97 19.74
N SER A 50 11.68 4.79 20.10
CA SER A 50 12.92 4.63 20.89
C SER A 50 14.17 5.13 20.19
N SER A 51 14.16 5.26 18.88
CA SER A 51 15.29 5.80 18.11
C SER A 51 15.39 7.33 18.20
N TYR A 52 14.31 8.00 18.62
CA TYR A 52 14.30 9.46 18.85
C TYR A 52 14.75 9.83 20.26
N ASP A 53 14.34 9.03 21.26
CA ASP A 53 14.72 9.22 22.65
C ASP A 53 14.57 7.88 23.39
N GLU A 54 15.60 7.49 24.14
CA GLU A 54 15.62 6.21 24.89
C GLU A 54 14.47 6.13 25.91
N ARG A 55 13.98 7.24 26.45
CA ARG A 55 12.80 7.27 27.34
C ARG A 55 11.59 6.63 26.71
N PHE A 56 11.44 6.70 25.38
CA PHE A 56 10.34 6.10 24.63
C PHE A 56 10.46 4.58 24.43
N ALA A 57 11.54 3.94 24.92
CA ALA A 57 11.62 2.49 24.94
C ALA A 57 10.56 1.88 25.88
N LYS A 58 10.23 2.57 26.97
CA LYS A 58 9.13 2.19 27.87
C LYS A 58 7.89 3.03 27.54
N TRP A 59 6.72 2.37 27.53
CA TRP A 59 5.46 3.07 27.25
C TRP A 59 4.91 3.69 28.54
N ARG A 60 4.86 5.01 28.57
CA ARG A 60 4.33 5.79 29.69
C ARG A 60 3.35 6.82 29.17
N TYR A 61 2.26 7.03 29.91
CA TYR A 61 1.27 8.06 29.59
C TYR A 61 1.88 9.47 29.57
N SER A 62 2.80 9.75 30.51
CA SER A 62 3.48 11.05 30.62
C SER A 62 4.36 11.44 29.42
N ASP A 63 4.71 10.47 28.58
CA ASP A 63 5.57 10.70 27.43
C ASP A 63 4.78 11.02 26.14
N LEU A 64 3.46 11.07 26.23
CA LEU A 64 2.56 11.34 25.11
C LEU A 64 2.10 12.80 25.08
N PRO A 65 1.94 13.41 23.90
CA PRO A 65 2.12 12.84 22.58
C PRO A 65 3.59 12.84 22.14
N ILE A 66 3.99 11.81 21.37
CA ILE A 66 5.28 11.75 20.70
C ILE A 66 5.12 12.32 19.29
N VAL A 67 5.72 13.47 19.03
CA VAL A 67 5.70 14.15 17.73
C VAL A 67 7.15 14.53 17.40
N PRO A 68 7.82 13.81 16.48
CA PRO A 68 9.19 14.15 16.10
C PRO A 68 9.27 15.49 15.37
N GLU A 69 10.24 16.33 15.72
CA GLU A 69 10.58 17.53 14.95
C GLU A 69 11.31 17.14 13.66
N GLU A 70 12.29 16.25 13.79
CA GLU A 70 13.02 15.68 12.66
C GLU A 70 12.68 14.19 12.49
N TRP A 71 12.50 13.78 11.23
CA TRP A 71 12.09 12.41 10.91
C TRP A 71 13.29 11.52 10.62
N LEU A 72 13.44 10.47 11.43
CA LEU A 72 14.47 9.44 11.26
C LEU A 72 13.93 8.28 10.42
N PHE A 73 14.81 7.76 9.57
CA PHE A 73 14.50 6.63 8.69
C PHE A 73 15.48 5.49 8.97
N GLU A 74 14.95 4.28 9.11
CA GLU A 74 15.72 3.08 9.45
C GLU A 74 15.49 1.96 8.43
N ILE A 75 16.43 1.04 8.41
CA ILE A 75 16.40 -0.16 7.58
C ILE A 75 16.23 -1.35 8.53
N PRO A 76 15.13 -2.10 8.44
CA PRO A 76 14.94 -3.32 9.23
C PRO A 76 16.11 -4.29 9.07
N LYS A 77 16.48 -4.98 10.14
CA LYS A 77 17.65 -5.87 10.17
C LYS A 77 17.63 -6.95 9.09
N ASP A 78 16.45 -7.52 8.84
CA ASP A 78 16.19 -8.54 7.83
C ASP A 78 16.32 -8.03 6.40
N LYS A 79 16.29 -6.71 6.18
CA LYS A 79 16.33 -6.05 4.87
C LYS A 79 17.66 -5.41 4.52
N GLN A 80 18.61 -5.40 5.46
CA GLN A 80 19.92 -4.75 5.29
C GLN A 80 20.72 -5.33 4.12
N LYS A 81 20.64 -6.66 3.89
CA LYS A 81 21.36 -7.32 2.80
C LYS A 81 20.94 -6.75 1.45
N GLN A 82 19.62 -6.70 1.16
CA GLN A 82 19.13 -6.19 -0.11
C GLN A 82 19.33 -4.68 -0.26
N PHE A 83 19.19 -3.93 0.82
CA PHE A 83 19.49 -2.51 0.81
C PHE A 83 20.96 -2.24 0.46
N LYS A 84 21.90 -3.02 1.01
CA LYS A 84 23.32 -2.92 0.67
C LYS A 84 23.56 -3.19 -0.82
N VAL A 85 22.95 -4.24 -1.39
CA VAL A 85 23.04 -4.53 -2.84
C VAL A 85 22.62 -3.31 -3.65
N LEU A 86 21.47 -2.69 -3.33
CA LEU A 86 21.00 -1.49 -4.03
C LEU A 86 21.97 -0.31 -3.90
N CYS A 87 22.52 -0.09 -2.71
CA CYS A 87 23.53 0.96 -2.49
C CYS A 87 24.79 0.73 -3.35
N ASP A 88 25.29 -0.50 -3.39
CA ASP A 88 26.48 -0.85 -4.17
C ASP A 88 26.22 -0.65 -5.66
N LEU A 89 25.05 -1.06 -6.15
CA LEU A 89 24.63 -0.84 -7.55
C LEU A 89 24.45 0.65 -7.89
N MET A 90 23.84 1.43 -6.98
CA MET A 90 23.69 2.89 -7.17
C MET A 90 25.05 3.61 -7.23
N ARG A 91 26.06 3.10 -6.52
CA ARG A 91 27.45 3.64 -6.52
C ARG A 91 28.30 3.13 -7.67
N ASP A 92 27.88 2.06 -8.35
CA ASP A 92 28.62 1.50 -9.47
C ASP A 92 28.85 2.57 -10.57
N LYS A 93 30.10 2.78 -10.94
CA LYS A 93 30.47 3.79 -11.97
C LYS A 93 29.92 3.44 -13.35
N ARG A 94 29.59 2.18 -13.60
CA ARG A 94 28.97 1.73 -14.87
C ARG A 94 27.51 2.21 -14.99
N VAL A 95 26.84 2.45 -13.85
CA VAL A 95 25.47 2.94 -13.82
C VAL A 95 25.46 4.45 -13.97
N THR A 96 24.79 4.93 -15.01
CA THR A 96 24.68 6.36 -15.33
C THR A 96 23.30 6.94 -15.02
N GLU A 97 22.25 6.13 -15.06
CA GLU A 97 20.87 6.51 -14.85
C GLU A 97 20.11 5.39 -14.13
N LEU A 98 19.08 5.73 -13.37
CA LEU A 98 18.17 4.79 -12.75
C LEU A 98 16.79 4.84 -13.39
N VAL A 99 16.04 3.72 -13.27
CA VAL A 99 14.61 3.66 -13.57
C VAL A 99 13.87 3.17 -12.33
N CYS A 100 12.97 4.01 -11.83
CA CYS A 100 12.02 3.65 -10.80
C CYS A 100 10.91 2.78 -11.43
N ALA A 101 10.96 1.48 -11.20
CA ALA A 101 10.01 0.48 -11.71
C ALA A 101 9.21 -0.21 -10.58
N THR A 102 8.98 0.50 -9.48
CA THR A 102 8.05 0.11 -8.44
C THR A 102 6.60 0.30 -8.88
N ASP A 103 5.64 -0.27 -8.17
CA ASP A 103 4.23 -0.22 -8.54
C ASP A 103 3.76 1.22 -8.86
N ALA A 104 2.88 1.37 -9.85
CA ALA A 104 2.35 2.66 -10.28
C ALA A 104 1.39 3.24 -9.25
N GLY A 105 1.93 3.94 -8.26
CA GLY A 105 1.16 4.49 -7.16
C GLY A 105 2.01 5.21 -6.11
N ARG A 106 1.33 5.78 -5.11
CA ARG A 106 1.98 6.53 -4.01
C ARG A 106 2.99 5.68 -3.23
N GLU A 107 2.63 4.44 -2.92
CA GLU A 107 3.48 3.55 -2.11
C GLU A 107 4.72 3.14 -2.88
N GLY A 108 4.58 2.79 -4.17
CA GLY A 108 5.73 2.46 -5.01
C GLY A 108 6.71 3.63 -5.13
N GLU A 109 6.20 4.85 -5.34
CA GLU A 109 7.03 6.05 -5.37
C GLU A 109 7.76 6.29 -4.04
N LEU A 110 7.06 6.11 -2.91
CA LEU A 110 7.64 6.22 -1.58
C LEU A 110 8.76 5.19 -1.35
N ILE A 111 8.51 3.92 -1.69
CA ILE A 111 9.48 2.83 -1.54
C ILE A 111 10.79 3.16 -2.27
N PHE A 112 10.70 3.55 -3.54
CA PHE A 112 11.88 3.86 -4.34
C PHE A 112 12.63 5.08 -3.78
N ARG A 113 11.93 6.20 -3.54
CA ARG A 113 12.58 7.45 -3.15
C ARG A 113 13.19 7.40 -1.75
N LEU A 114 12.61 6.64 -0.82
CA LEU A 114 13.24 6.43 0.48
C LEU A 114 14.56 5.66 0.35
N VAL A 115 14.60 4.63 -0.49
CA VAL A 115 15.82 3.88 -0.77
C VAL A 115 16.86 4.77 -1.46
N TYR A 116 16.46 5.49 -2.49
CA TYR A 116 17.30 6.41 -3.25
C TYR A 116 17.95 7.49 -2.34
N LYS A 117 17.14 8.15 -1.52
CA LYS A 117 17.62 9.16 -0.56
C LYS A 117 18.50 8.55 0.54
N LYS A 118 18.10 7.41 1.11
CA LYS A 118 18.88 6.74 2.17
C LYS A 118 20.22 6.21 1.68
N ALA A 119 20.30 5.80 0.40
CA ALA A 119 21.56 5.40 -0.24
C ALA A 119 22.48 6.60 -0.57
N GLY A 120 21.99 7.84 -0.48
CA GLY A 120 22.70 9.06 -0.87
C GLY A 120 22.98 9.12 -2.38
N CYS A 121 22.09 8.54 -3.19
CA CYS A 121 22.24 8.54 -4.64
C CYS A 121 21.90 9.92 -5.22
N THR A 122 22.71 10.40 -6.17
CA THR A 122 22.50 11.68 -6.87
C THR A 122 22.37 11.51 -8.38
N LYS A 123 22.41 10.27 -8.88
CA LYS A 123 22.26 9.99 -10.30
C LYS A 123 20.84 10.28 -10.78
N PRO A 124 20.63 10.76 -12.01
CA PRO A 124 19.30 11.01 -12.53
C PRO A 124 18.47 9.73 -12.59
N PHE A 125 17.17 9.85 -12.43
CA PHE A 125 16.26 8.73 -12.60
C PHE A 125 14.99 9.10 -13.35
N LYS A 126 14.42 8.13 -14.05
CA LYS A 126 13.13 8.20 -14.72
C LYS A 126 12.13 7.27 -14.09
N ARG A 127 10.86 7.45 -14.39
CA ARG A 127 9.75 6.67 -13.85
C ARG A 127 9.13 5.79 -14.94
N LEU A 128 9.14 4.48 -14.71
CA LEU A 128 8.32 3.51 -15.44
C LEU A 128 6.93 3.50 -14.82
N TRP A 129 5.91 3.89 -15.57
CA TRP A 129 4.52 3.93 -15.10
C TRP A 129 3.66 2.98 -15.92
N ILE A 130 3.52 1.76 -15.43
CA ILE A 130 2.74 0.68 -16.06
C ILE A 130 1.79 0.05 -15.06
N SER A 131 0.63 -0.42 -15.53
CA SER A 131 -0.38 -1.14 -14.74
C SER A 131 -0.42 -2.64 -15.04
N SER A 132 0.34 -3.10 -16.02
CA SER A 132 0.45 -4.51 -16.43
C SER A 132 1.91 -4.94 -16.51
N LEU A 133 2.18 -6.21 -16.25
CA LEU A 133 3.50 -6.84 -16.36
C LEU A 133 3.62 -7.73 -17.62
N GLU A 134 2.71 -7.60 -18.57
CA GLU A 134 2.84 -8.23 -19.87
C GLU A 134 4.05 -7.69 -20.64
N ASP A 135 4.69 -8.56 -21.40
CA ASP A 135 5.92 -8.22 -22.12
C ASP A 135 5.76 -6.99 -23.05
N SER A 136 4.59 -6.82 -23.67
CA SER A 136 4.22 -5.66 -24.49
C SER A 136 4.14 -4.38 -23.68
N ALA A 137 3.45 -4.40 -22.54
CA ALA A 137 3.26 -3.25 -21.67
C ALA A 137 4.59 -2.78 -21.04
N ILE A 138 5.48 -3.73 -20.72
CA ILE A 138 6.83 -3.40 -20.21
C ILE A 138 7.64 -2.70 -21.33
N ARG A 139 7.65 -3.21 -22.57
CA ARG A 139 8.36 -2.59 -23.69
C ARG A 139 7.87 -1.18 -23.96
N GLU A 140 6.56 -1.02 -24.13
CA GLU A 140 5.91 0.27 -24.35
C GLU A 140 6.22 1.26 -23.21
N GLY A 141 6.21 0.78 -21.94
CA GLY A 141 6.54 1.60 -20.79
C GLY A 141 8.01 2.08 -20.80
N PHE A 142 8.95 1.26 -21.26
CA PHE A 142 10.35 1.66 -21.40
C PHE A 142 10.57 2.63 -22.56
N ASP A 143 9.77 2.57 -23.62
CA ASP A 143 9.80 3.54 -24.72
C ASP A 143 9.22 4.91 -24.28
N HIS A 144 8.39 4.93 -23.21
CA HIS A 144 7.69 6.12 -22.70
C HIS A 144 8.03 6.42 -21.22
N LEU A 145 9.30 6.29 -20.84
CA LEU A 145 9.74 6.64 -19.48
C LEU A 145 9.48 8.12 -19.19
N ARG A 146 8.90 8.40 -18.04
CA ARG A 146 8.53 9.75 -17.60
C ARG A 146 9.60 10.39 -16.73
N ASP A 147 9.62 11.72 -16.70
CA ASP A 147 10.52 12.45 -15.83
C ASP A 147 10.15 12.24 -14.34
N SER A 148 11.16 12.11 -13.51
CA SER A 148 10.97 11.88 -12.07
C SER A 148 10.26 13.05 -11.36
N SER A 149 10.44 14.27 -11.86
CA SER A 149 9.87 15.49 -11.27
C SER A 149 8.33 15.53 -11.35
N GLU A 150 7.73 14.86 -12.34
CA GLU A 150 6.27 14.74 -12.45
C GLU A 150 5.64 14.06 -11.22
N TYR A 151 6.43 13.28 -10.47
CA TYR A 151 5.97 12.49 -9.33
C TYR A 151 6.39 13.04 -7.96
N ASP A 152 6.99 14.23 -7.90
CA ASP A 152 7.44 14.84 -6.64
C ASP A 152 6.29 15.05 -5.66
N ARG A 153 5.16 15.59 -6.12
CA ARG A 153 3.96 15.78 -5.30
C ARG A 153 3.35 14.45 -4.84
N LEU A 154 3.44 13.42 -5.67
CA LEU A 154 2.97 12.08 -5.30
C LEU A 154 3.81 11.49 -4.16
N TYR A 155 5.13 11.66 -4.24
CA TYR A 155 6.05 11.27 -3.17
C TYR A 155 5.79 12.05 -1.87
N GLU A 156 5.63 13.37 -1.96
CA GLU A 156 5.33 14.22 -0.80
C GLU A 156 4.03 13.82 -0.11
N ALA A 157 2.98 13.56 -0.88
CA ALA A 157 1.71 13.08 -0.37
C ALA A 157 1.83 11.72 0.33
N ALA A 158 2.61 10.78 -0.24
CA ALA A 158 2.88 9.48 0.35
C ALA A 158 3.68 9.60 1.65
N LEU A 159 4.70 10.46 1.67
CA LEU A 159 5.51 10.72 2.86
C LEU A 159 4.71 11.38 3.98
N ALA A 160 3.89 12.38 3.65
CA ALA A 160 3.01 13.04 4.62
C ALA A 160 2.03 12.05 5.25
N ARG A 161 1.43 11.17 4.44
CA ARG A 161 0.57 10.10 4.92
C ARG A 161 1.31 9.12 5.84
N SER A 162 2.51 8.69 5.47
CA SER A 162 3.32 7.78 6.29
C SER A 162 3.64 8.40 7.67
N LYS A 163 3.96 9.69 7.71
CA LYS A 163 4.19 10.43 8.95
C LYS A 163 2.93 10.54 9.80
N ALA A 164 1.79 10.86 9.20
CA ALA A 164 0.50 10.92 9.89
C ALA A 164 0.09 9.55 10.46
N ASP A 165 0.25 8.48 9.68
CA ASP A 165 -0.02 7.12 10.12
C ASP A 165 0.89 6.71 11.29
N TRP A 166 2.17 7.12 11.28
CA TRP A 166 3.10 6.90 12.38
C TRP A 166 2.66 7.64 13.66
N ILE A 167 2.33 8.95 13.55
CA ILE A 167 1.90 9.75 14.71
C ILE A 167 0.65 9.14 15.35
N VAL A 168 -0.37 8.84 14.56
CA VAL A 168 -1.62 8.26 15.06
C VAL A 168 -1.38 6.86 15.63
N GLY A 169 -0.64 6.03 14.91
CA GLY A 169 -0.37 4.65 15.28
C GLY A 169 0.43 4.54 16.59
N ILE A 170 1.53 5.26 16.70
CA ILE A 170 2.39 5.22 17.89
C ILE A 170 1.67 5.79 19.12
N ASN A 171 1.10 6.98 19.00
CA ASN A 171 0.46 7.64 20.14
C ASN A 171 -0.82 6.92 20.56
N GLY A 172 -1.69 6.55 19.63
CA GLY A 172 -2.92 5.82 19.94
C GLY A 172 -2.66 4.45 20.53
N THR A 173 -1.73 3.68 19.96
CA THR A 173 -1.35 2.37 20.49
C THR A 173 -0.81 2.46 21.91
N ARG A 174 0.10 3.39 22.17
CA ARG A 174 0.70 3.56 23.51
C ARG A 174 -0.31 4.07 24.53
N LEU A 175 -1.14 5.05 24.14
CA LEU A 175 -2.19 5.59 24.99
C LEU A 175 -3.13 4.49 25.48
N PHE A 176 -3.80 3.80 24.57
CA PHE A 176 -4.77 2.78 24.93
C PHE A 176 -4.13 1.58 25.61
N SER A 177 -2.94 1.17 25.18
CA SER A 177 -2.23 0.06 25.83
C SER A 177 -1.84 0.38 27.26
N THR A 178 -1.46 1.62 27.56
CA THR A 178 -1.11 2.06 28.92
C THR A 178 -2.35 2.19 29.80
N LEU A 179 -3.45 2.77 29.28
CA LEU A 179 -4.71 2.95 30.04
C LEU A 179 -5.36 1.61 30.39
N TYR A 180 -5.36 0.67 29.48
CA TYR A 180 -6.04 -0.62 29.67
C TYR A 180 -5.10 -1.75 30.12
N HIS A 181 -3.84 -1.47 30.38
CA HIS A 181 -2.80 -2.46 30.77
C HIS A 181 -2.75 -3.69 29.86
N LYS A 182 -3.07 -3.50 28.58
CA LYS A 182 -3.12 -4.56 27.56
C LYS A 182 -2.64 -3.98 26.22
N LYS A 183 -1.88 -4.77 25.46
CA LYS A 183 -1.46 -4.32 24.12
C LYS A 183 -2.68 -4.14 23.20
N LEU A 184 -3.01 -2.89 22.91
CA LEU A 184 -4.08 -2.47 22.01
C LEU A 184 -3.48 -1.68 20.85
N VAL A 185 -3.48 -2.28 19.68
CA VAL A 185 -2.92 -1.66 18.49
C VAL A 185 -3.96 -0.74 17.86
N VAL A 186 -3.56 0.50 17.62
CA VAL A 186 -4.37 1.51 16.92
C VAL A 186 -3.72 1.79 15.57
N GLY A 187 -4.53 1.79 14.53
CA GLY A 187 -4.07 2.10 13.18
C GLY A 187 -5.21 2.56 12.29
N ARG A 188 -4.90 3.42 11.35
CA ARG A 188 -5.88 4.04 10.46
C ARG A 188 -6.69 3.03 9.62
N VAL A 189 -6.13 1.88 9.30
CA VAL A 189 -6.82 0.81 8.55
C VAL A 189 -7.31 -0.28 9.49
N GLN A 190 -6.46 -0.76 10.39
CA GLN A 190 -6.79 -1.88 11.28
C GLN A 190 -7.96 -1.58 12.21
N THR A 191 -8.00 -0.40 12.83
CA THR A 191 -9.04 -0.06 13.80
C THR A 191 -10.42 0.06 13.16
N PRO A 192 -10.64 0.81 12.08
CA PRO A 192 -11.95 0.85 11.44
C PRO A 192 -12.35 -0.50 10.82
N THR A 193 -11.42 -1.28 10.28
CA THR A 193 -11.73 -2.63 9.79
C THR A 193 -12.22 -3.54 10.90
N LEU A 194 -11.54 -3.51 12.05
CA LEU A 194 -12.01 -4.25 13.24
C LEU A 194 -13.37 -3.78 13.72
N ALA A 195 -13.60 -2.46 13.74
CA ALA A 195 -14.91 -1.90 14.13
C ALA A 195 -16.03 -2.39 13.22
N MET A 196 -15.82 -2.45 11.91
CA MET A 196 -16.80 -3.00 10.95
C MET A 196 -17.09 -4.49 11.21
N LEU A 197 -16.07 -5.28 11.55
CA LEU A 197 -16.25 -6.68 11.91
C LEU A 197 -17.04 -6.83 13.20
N VAL A 198 -16.70 -6.08 14.24
CA VAL A 198 -17.42 -6.10 15.54
C VAL A 198 -18.87 -5.67 15.37
N GLU A 199 -19.14 -4.63 14.59
CA GLU A 199 -20.51 -4.20 14.27
C GLU A 199 -21.30 -5.30 13.53
N ARG A 200 -20.66 -5.96 12.56
CA ARG A 200 -21.27 -7.07 11.83
C ARG A 200 -21.59 -8.25 12.76
N GLU A 201 -20.66 -8.65 13.62
CA GLU A 201 -20.88 -9.70 14.60
C GLU A 201 -22.00 -9.34 15.59
N GLY A 202 -22.05 -8.08 16.02
CA GLY A 202 -23.17 -7.56 16.84
C GLY A 202 -24.51 -7.73 16.14
N LYS A 203 -24.61 -7.36 14.86
CA LYS A 203 -25.85 -7.54 14.08
C LYS A 203 -26.21 -9.02 13.91
N ILE A 204 -25.23 -9.91 13.75
CA ILE A 204 -25.49 -11.35 13.65
C ILE A 204 -25.98 -11.92 14.96
N SER A 205 -25.34 -11.56 16.10
CA SER A 205 -25.68 -12.09 17.42
C SER A 205 -27.04 -11.58 17.93
N THR A 206 -27.48 -10.41 17.50
CA THR A 206 -28.79 -9.81 17.83
C THR A 206 -29.84 -10.00 16.75
N PHE A 207 -29.55 -10.83 15.75
CA PHE A 207 -30.46 -11.03 14.64
C PHE A 207 -31.75 -11.73 15.05
N HIS A 208 -32.86 -11.09 14.85
CA HIS A 208 -34.20 -11.67 14.99
C HIS A 208 -34.77 -11.97 13.60
N LYS A 209 -35.29 -13.18 13.43
CA LYS A 209 -35.96 -13.56 12.18
C LYS A 209 -37.24 -12.76 12.03
N GLU A 210 -37.32 -11.96 10.97
CA GLU A 210 -38.54 -11.28 10.55
C GLU A 210 -39.07 -11.94 9.27
N LYS A 211 -40.39 -12.14 9.23
CA LYS A 211 -41.06 -12.64 8.02
C LYS A 211 -41.27 -11.48 7.07
N TYR A 212 -40.88 -11.64 5.82
CA TYR A 212 -41.14 -10.70 4.74
C TYR A 212 -41.69 -11.44 3.54
N PHE A 213 -42.29 -10.69 2.61
CA PHE A 213 -42.86 -11.20 1.39
C PHE A 213 -42.23 -10.47 0.21
N ASN A 214 -41.95 -11.21 -0.86
CA ASN A 214 -41.65 -10.65 -2.16
C ASN A 214 -42.85 -10.88 -3.06
N VAL A 215 -43.32 -9.83 -3.74
CA VAL A 215 -44.43 -9.89 -4.63
C VAL A 215 -43.96 -9.87 -6.06
N HIS A 216 -44.22 -10.93 -6.79
CA HIS A 216 -43.89 -11.01 -8.21
C HIS A 216 -45.14 -10.88 -9.04
N ILE A 217 -45.16 -9.98 -10.00
CA ILE A 217 -46.19 -9.81 -11.00
C ILE A 217 -45.61 -10.15 -12.36
N SER A 218 -46.22 -11.07 -13.06
CA SER A 218 -45.81 -11.44 -14.41
C SER A 218 -47.01 -11.39 -15.38
N LYS A 219 -46.84 -10.70 -16.47
CA LYS A 219 -47.83 -10.64 -17.57
C LYS A 219 -47.07 -10.57 -18.90
N ASP A 220 -47.31 -11.54 -19.74
CA ASP A 220 -46.62 -11.71 -21.03
C ASP A 220 -45.08 -11.70 -20.86
N ASN A 221 -44.39 -10.73 -21.42
CA ASN A 221 -42.94 -10.56 -21.31
C ASN A 221 -42.52 -9.54 -20.22
N LEU A 222 -43.44 -9.09 -19.39
CA LEU A 222 -43.22 -8.10 -18.37
C LEU A 222 -43.19 -8.77 -16.99
N THR A 223 -42.12 -8.59 -16.26
CA THR A 223 -41.98 -9.05 -14.86
C THR A 223 -41.61 -7.88 -13.99
N ALA A 224 -42.35 -7.71 -12.90
CA ALA A 224 -42.08 -6.71 -11.88
C ALA A 224 -41.96 -7.40 -10.52
N GLU A 225 -41.06 -6.94 -9.70
CA GLU A 225 -40.82 -7.45 -8.35
C GLU A 225 -40.84 -6.32 -7.32
N LEU A 226 -41.61 -6.55 -6.24
CA LEU A 226 -41.62 -5.70 -5.05
C LEU A 226 -41.06 -6.49 -3.90
N GLU A 227 -39.88 -6.10 -3.41
CA GLU A 227 -39.14 -6.79 -2.36
C GLU A 227 -39.47 -6.25 -0.97
N ASN A 228 -39.26 -7.11 0.04
CA ASN A 228 -39.27 -6.75 1.46
C ASN A 228 -40.60 -6.16 1.98
N VAL A 229 -41.71 -6.66 1.50
CA VAL A 229 -43.04 -6.29 2.00
C VAL A 229 -43.22 -6.91 3.42
N LYS A 230 -43.43 -6.06 4.42
CA LYS A 230 -43.43 -6.49 5.84
C LYS A 230 -44.71 -7.22 6.28
N THR A 231 -45.81 -7.02 5.60
CA THR A 231 -47.10 -7.66 5.93
C THR A 231 -47.76 -8.23 4.70
N GLU A 232 -48.47 -9.36 4.88
CA GLU A 232 -49.24 -10.00 3.83
C GLU A 232 -50.36 -9.07 3.29
N ALA A 233 -50.98 -8.31 4.18
CA ALA A 233 -52.02 -7.33 3.83
C ALA A 233 -51.50 -6.22 2.90
N VAL A 234 -50.26 -5.76 3.11
CA VAL A 234 -49.64 -4.76 2.22
C VAL A 234 -49.33 -5.34 0.85
N SER A 235 -49.00 -6.63 0.75
CA SER A 235 -48.76 -7.29 -0.55
C SER A 235 -50.02 -7.32 -1.40
N TYR A 236 -51.19 -7.57 -0.80
CA TYR A 236 -52.48 -7.57 -1.51
C TYR A 236 -52.94 -6.17 -1.93
N THR A 237 -52.70 -5.13 -1.13
CA THR A 237 -53.08 -3.75 -1.46
C THR A 237 -52.29 -3.17 -2.65
N HIS A 238 -51.09 -3.66 -2.89
CA HIS A 238 -50.30 -3.23 -4.06
C HIS A 238 -50.64 -4.00 -5.35
N LEU A 239 -51.41 -5.10 -5.25
CA LEU A 239 -51.86 -5.90 -6.40
C LEU A 239 -53.21 -5.46 -6.95
N THR A 240 -53.99 -4.67 -6.23
CA THR A 240 -55.26 -4.12 -6.75
C THR A 240 -54.96 -2.95 -7.69
N LEU A 241 -54.92 -3.25 -8.99
CA LEU A 241 -55.02 -2.21 -10.00
C LEU A 241 -56.43 -1.58 -9.90
N PRO A 242 -56.55 -0.24 -9.96
CA PRO A 242 -57.87 0.38 -10.03
C PRO A 242 -58.57 -0.13 -11.31
N THR A 243 -59.67 -0.85 -11.13
CA THR A 243 -60.57 -1.19 -12.24
C THR A 243 -61.32 0.06 -12.59
N THR A 244 -60.95 0.72 -13.66
CA THR A 244 -61.76 1.72 -14.36
C THR A 244 -62.74 1.04 -15.29
#